data_741d79d7838c40e8d4a7e68bf8a0c44b
#
_entry.id   741d79d7838c40e8d4a7e68bf8a0c44b
#
_cell.length_a   1.000
_cell.length_b   1.000
_cell.length_c   1.000
_cell.angle_alpha   90.00
_cell.angle_beta   90.00
_cell.angle_gamma   90.00
#
_symmetry.space_group_name_H-M   'P 1'
#
loop_
_entity.id
_entity.type
_entity.pdbx_description
1 polymer ?
#
loop_
_entity_poly.entity_id
_entity_poly.type
_entity_poly.pdbx_seq_one_letter_code
_entity_poly.pdbx_strand_id
1 'polypeptide(L)' 'MAVKIRLRRVGAKKQPSYRIVVADSRYPRDGRFIEEIGFYDPTKEPVVIRIDTEKANEWIENGAQPTDTVRSLLKKQKAL' A
#
# COMPACT_ATOMS: atom_id res chain seq x y z
N MET A 1 -2.25 5.33 19.12
CA MET A 1 -2.03 4.28 18.12
C MET A 1 -1.84 4.91 16.76
N ALA A 2 -0.73 4.65 16.11
CA ALA A 2 -0.50 5.16 14.76
C ALA A 2 -0.85 4.10 13.74
N VAL A 3 -1.74 4.43 12.82
CA VAL A 3 -2.14 3.56 11.72
C VAL A 3 -1.45 4.07 10.46
N LYS A 4 -0.86 3.16 9.72
CA LYS A 4 -0.12 3.50 8.49
C LYS A 4 -0.66 2.71 7.30
N ILE A 5 -0.58 3.34 6.14
CA ILE A 5 -0.82 2.66 4.86
C ILE A 5 0.55 2.42 4.26
N ARG A 6 0.91 1.16 4.09
CA ARG A 6 2.26 0.80 3.68
C ARG A 6 2.29 -0.41 2.76
N LEU A 7 3.44 -0.66 2.15
CA LEU A 7 3.64 -1.83 1.31
C LEU A 7 4.07 -3.03 2.13
N ARG A 8 3.48 -4.18 1.81
CA ARG A 8 3.90 -5.47 2.35
C ARG A 8 4.46 -6.28 1.20
N ARG A 9 5.70 -6.73 1.32
CA ARG A 9 6.34 -7.52 0.27
C ARG A 9 5.73 -8.91 0.19
N VAL A 10 5.39 -9.33 -1.03
CA VAL A 10 4.90 -10.68 -1.33
C VAL A 10 5.58 -11.13 -2.62
N GLY A 11 5.36 -12.39 -3.00
CA GLY A 11 5.90 -12.92 -4.24
C GLY A 11 7.26 -13.59 -4.06
N ALA A 12 7.88 -13.95 -5.18
CA ALA A 12 9.14 -14.69 -5.20
C ALA A 12 10.32 -13.79 -4.86
N LYS A 13 11.43 -14.43 -4.46
CA LYS A 13 12.65 -13.75 -4.04
C LYS A 13 13.21 -12.83 -5.13
N LYS A 14 13.12 -13.24 -6.40
CA LYS A 14 13.64 -12.48 -7.55
C LYS A 14 12.59 -11.67 -8.27
N GLN A 15 11.33 -11.81 -7.90
CA GLN A 15 10.22 -11.09 -8.50
C GLN A 15 9.32 -10.53 -7.40
N PRO A 16 9.78 -9.47 -6.72
CA PRO A 16 8.99 -8.90 -5.63
C PRO A 16 7.73 -8.24 -6.17
N SER A 17 6.64 -8.48 -5.49
CA SER A 17 5.43 -7.71 -5.64
C SER A 17 5.00 -7.26 -4.26
N TYR A 18 4.08 -6.32 -4.19
CA TYR A 18 3.71 -5.70 -2.93
C TYR A 18 2.21 -5.59 -2.83
N ARG A 19 1.71 -5.75 -1.61
CA ARG A 19 0.33 -5.43 -1.29
C ARG A 19 0.31 -4.14 -0.51
N ILE A 20 -0.67 -3.30 -0.80
CA ILE A 20 -0.86 -2.05 -0.09
C ILE A 20 -1.82 -2.33 1.03
N VAL A 21 -1.34 -2.18 2.28
CA VAL A 21 -2.08 -2.58 3.45
C VAL A 21 -2.16 -1.45 4.46
N VAL A 22 -3.23 -1.48 5.24
CA VAL A 22 -3.41 -0.62 6.40
C VAL A 22 -2.99 -1.44 7.62
N ALA A 23 -2.06 -0.92 8.39
CA ALA A 23 -1.55 -1.63 9.56
C ALA A 23 -1.17 -0.68 10.68
N ASP A 24 -1.18 -1.21 11.91
CA ASP A 24 -0.65 -0.49 13.06
C ASP A 24 0.86 -0.36 12.89
N SER A 25 1.40 0.83 13.12
CA SER A 25 2.83 1.10 12.96
C SER A 25 3.72 0.21 13.84
N ARG A 26 3.16 -0.38 14.90
CA ARG A 26 3.87 -1.30 15.78
C ARG A 26 4.01 -2.71 15.21
N TYR A 27 3.21 -3.04 14.18
CA TYR A 27 3.31 -4.37 13.55
C TYR A 27 4.56 -4.43 12.67
N PRO A 28 5.24 -5.57 12.61
CA PRO A 28 6.32 -5.77 11.64
C PRO A 28 5.82 -5.55 10.21
N ARG A 29 6.72 -5.08 9.34
CA ARG A 29 6.35 -4.78 7.95
C ARG A 29 5.69 -5.96 7.24
N ASP A 30 6.18 -7.17 7.45
CA ASP A 30 5.67 -8.37 6.81
C ASP A 30 4.77 -9.20 7.74
N GLY A 31 4.30 -8.58 8.83
CA GLY A 31 3.43 -9.22 9.80
C GLY A 31 1.97 -8.90 9.56
N ARG A 32 1.26 -8.71 10.66
CA ARG A 32 -0.19 -8.43 10.63
C ARG A 32 -0.53 -7.13 9.93
N PHE A 33 -1.71 -7.09 9.34
CA PHE A 33 -2.29 -5.86 8.82
C PHE A 33 -3.79 -5.85 9.15
N ILE A 34 -4.37 -4.64 9.08
CA ILE A 34 -5.79 -4.45 9.39
C ILE A 34 -6.63 -4.74 8.15
N GLU A 35 -6.21 -4.21 7.00
CA GLU A 35 -6.95 -4.35 5.75
C GLU A 35 -6.00 -4.23 4.57
N GLU A 36 -6.26 -4.99 3.53
CA GLU A 36 -5.55 -4.88 2.26
C GLU A 36 -6.38 -4.01 1.33
N ILE A 37 -5.76 -2.96 0.78
CA ILE A 37 -6.47 -1.99 -0.05
C ILE A 37 -5.90 -1.85 -1.46
N GLY A 38 -4.87 -2.62 -1.79
CA GLY A 38 -4.31 -2.52 -3.13
C GLY A 38 -3.16 -3.46 -3.38
N PHE A 39 -2.60 -3.32 -4.58
CA PHE A 39 -1.55 -4.20 -5.08
C PHE A 39 -0.62 -3.37 -5.97
N TYR A 40 0.68 -3.64 -5.86
CA TYR A 40 1.70 -2.98 -6.67
C TYR A 40 2.71 -4.00 -7.15
N ASP A 41 2.91 -4.08 -8.46
CA ASP A 41 3.89 -4.98 -9.06
C ASP A 41 4.82 -4.18 -9.96
N PRO A 42 6.03 -3.85 -9.50
CA PRO A 42 6.98 -3.09 -10.31
C PRO A 42 7.69 -3.93 -11.35
N THR A 43 7.55 -5.26 -11.32
CA THR A 43 8.23 -6.16 -12.27
C THR A 43 7.48 -6.29 -13.58
N LYS A 44 6.24 -5.85 -13.66
CA LYS A 44 5.44 -5.89 -14.88
C LYS A 44 5.71 -4.66 -15.75
N GLU A 45 5.54 -4.83 -17.06
CA GLU A 45 5.55 -3.71 -17.99
C GLU A 45 4.25 -3.72 -18.81
N PRO A 46 3.42 -2.66 -18.68
CA PRO A 46 3.58 -1.53 -17.75
C PRO A 46 3.44 -1.96 -16.29
N VAL A 47 3.99 -1.16 -15.38
CA VAL A 47 3.88 -1.38 -13.95
C VAL A 47 2.42 -1.48 -13.54
N VAL A 48 2.09 -2.47 -12.73
CA VAL A 48 0.71 -2.67 -12.25
C VAL A 48 0.54 -1.98 -10.91
N ILE A 49 -0.40 -1.05 -10.84
CA ILE A 49 -0.78 -0.37 -9.60
C ILE A 49 -2.29 -0.44 -9.50
N ARG A 50 -2.79 -1.06 -8.43
CA ARG A 50 -4.23 -1.11 -8.17
C ARG A 50 -4.46 -0.72 -6.73
N ILE A 51 -5.19 0.37 -6.51
CA ILE A 51 -5.50 0.85 -5.17
C ILE A 51 -6.99 1.18 -5.13
N ASP A 52 -7.66 0.69 -4.09
CA ASP A 52 -9.01 1.12 -3.78
C ASP A 52 -8.92 2.52 -3.19
N THR A 53 -9.07 3.52 -4.05
CA THR A 53 -8.90 4.92 -3.64
C THR A 53 -9.95 5.36 -2.64
N GLU A 54 -11.15 4.83 -2.70
CA GLU A 54 -12.19 5.15 -1.73
C GLU A 54 -11.79 4.71 -0.33
N LYS A 55 -11.31 3.47 -0.20
CA LYS A 55 -10.84 2.96 1.08
C LYS A 55 -9.61 3.70 1.57
N ALA A 56 -8.67 3.99 0.66
CA ALA A 56 -7.47 4.74 1.01
C ALA A 56 -7.84 6.11 1.58
N ASN A 57 -8.72 6.83 0.91
CA ASN A 57 -9.17 8.15 1.37
C ASN A 57 -9.89 8.07 2.70
N GLU A 58 -10.74 7.06 2.87
CA GLU A 58 -11.46 6.84 4.12
C GLU A 58 -10.52 6.62 5.29
N TRP A 59 -9.49 5.79 5.10
CA TRP A 59 -8.49 5.57 6.13
C TRP A 59 -7.68 6.83 6.42
N ILE A 60 -7.29 7.58 5.38
CA ILE A 60 -6.54 8.83 5.56
C ILE A 60 -7.39 9.85 6.33
N GLU A 61 -8.66 9.98 6.01
CA GLU A 61 -9.58 10.87 6.73
C GLU A 61 -9.68 10.50 8.20
N ASN A 62 -9.55 9.21 8.51
CA ASN A 62 -9.61 8.71 9.88
C ASN A 62 -8.24 8.70 10.57
N GLY A 63 -7.23 9.32 9.98
CA GLY A 63 -5.94 9.52 10.61
C GLY A 63 -4.82 8.59 10.17
N ALA A 64 -5.07 7.66 9.24
CA ALA A 64 -4.01 6.81 8.72
C ALA A 64 -3.02 7.62 7.90
N GLN A 65 -1.73 7.31 8.05
CA GLN A 65 -0.66 8.04 7.39
C GLN A 65 -0.02 7.15 6.32
N PRO A 66 -0.13 7.50 5.03
CA PRO A 66 0.56 6.75 3.98
C PRO A 66 2.07 6.97 4.05
N THR A 67 2.84 5.92 3.80
CA THR A 67 4.28 6.07 3.62
C THR A 67 4.56 6.87 2.35
N ASP A 68 5.78 7.38 2.21
CA ASP A 68 6.16 8.17 1.04
C ASP A 68 5.94 7.37 -0.26
N THR A 69 6.28 6.09 -0.26
CA THR A 69 6.08 5.23 -1.42
C THR A 69 4.60 5.10 -1.77
N VAL A 70 3.75 4.83 -0.78
CA VAL A 70 2.30 4.72 -1.00
C VAL A 70 1.73 6.05 -1.47
N ARG A 71 2.19 7.15 -0.89
CA ARG A 71 1.75 8.48 -1.30
C ARG A 71 2.07 8.74 -2.78
N SER A 72 3.26 8.36 -3.22
CA SER A 72 3.65 8.47 -4.63
C SER A 72 2.77 7.61 -5.53
N LEU A 73 2.45 6.40 -5.11
CA LEU A 73 1.57 5.51 -5.88
C LEU A 73 0.15 6.06 -5.98
N LEU A 74 -0.36 6.64 -4.90
CA LEU A 74 -1.67 7.27 -4.92
C LEU A 74 -1.72 8.44 -5.90
N LYS A 75 -0.67 9.25 -5.94
CA LYS A 75 -0.57 10.35 -6.88
C LYS A 75 -0.54 9.86 -8.33
N LYS A 76 0.21 8.81 -8.61
CA LYS A 76 0.28 8.23 -9.96
C LYS A 76 -1.09 7.73 -10.41
N GLN A 77 -1.82 7.07 -9.52
CA GLN A 77 -3.13 6.55 -9.85
C GLN A 77 -4.14 7.67 -10.11
N LYS A 78 -4.06 8.77 -9.36
CA LYS A 78 -4.93 9.93 -9.57
C LYS A 78 -4.61 10.68 -10.86
N ALA A 79 -3.35 10.67 -11.30
CA ALA A 79 -2.93 11.34 -12.51
C ALA A 79 -3.45 10.65 -13.78
N LEU A 80 -3.97 9.45 -13.64
CA LEU A 80 -4.58 8.70 -14.73
C LEU A 80 -6.09 8.94 -14.76
#